data_aea06c49d836f355505a8ce6cded38e7
#
_entry.id   aea06c49d836f355505a8ce6cded38e7
#
_cell.length_a   1.000
_cell.length_b   1.000
_cell.length_c   1.000
_cell.angle_alpha   90.00
_cell.angle_beta   90.00
_cell.angle_gamma   90.00
#
_symmetry.space_group_name_H-M   'P 1'
#
loop_
_entity.id
_entity.type
_entity.pdbx_description
1 polymer ?
#
loop_
_entity_poly.entity_id
_entity_poly.type
_entity_poly.pdbx_seq_one_letter_code
_entity_poly.pdbx_strand_id
1 'polypeptide(L)'
;VSSGLPSSKFMFEGFLPKKQSDREKVLCNISQSQKTIILFESPHRFRKLLEELKSHCGGDRIIHISRELTKKFEEHIHTDIDNAIKLFKEKKVIGEFTVVIKGKEKLEHVKFDEFNLKKELNELINAGLSLSAASKYLAKKERLSKNIIYNLYK
;
A
#
# COMPACT_ATOMS: atom_id res chain seq x y z
N VAL A 1 9.54 -10.47 13.37
CA VAL A 1 9.85 -9.59 14.52
C VAL A 1 10.78 -8.46 14.10
N SER A 2 11.90 -8.74 13.42
CA SER A 2 12.91 -7.74 13.01
C SER A 2 12.39 -6.61 12.10
N SER A 3 11.31 -6.83 11.37
CA SER A 3 10.74 -5.82 10.47
C SER A 3 10.04 -4.65 11.17
N GLY A 4 9.61 -4.81 12.43
CA GLY A 4 8.76 -3.83 13.11
C GLY A 4 7.35 -3.66 12.53
N LEU A 5 6.99 -4.41 11.48
CA LEU A 5 5.66 -4.37 10.88
C LEU A 5 4.64 -5.18 11.72
N PRO A 6 3.33 -4.88 11.63
CA PRO A 6 2.30 -5.58 12.38
C PRO A 6 2.38 -7.09 12.18
N SER A 7 2.51 -7.85 13.27
CA SER A 7 2.74 -9.30 13.25
C SER A 7 1.59 -10.14 13.80
N SER A 8 0.52 -9.50 14.29
CA SER A 8 -0.65 -10.20 14.85
C SER A 8 -1.36 -11.11 13.84
N LYS A 9 -1.37 -10.70 12.57
CA LYS A 9 -1.85 -11.50 11.44
C LYS A 9 -0.93 -11.25 10.26
N PHE A 10 -0.31 -12.29 9.76
CA PHE A 10 0.56 -12.23 8.59
C PHE A 10 0.26 -13.40 7.64
N MET A 11 0.76 -13.30 6.43
CA MET A 11 0.67 -14.32 5.41
C MET A 11 2.06 -14.61 4.85
N PHE A 12 2.43 -15.86 4.79
CA PHE A 12 3.69 -16.29 4.21
C PHE A 12 3.41 -16.88 2.83
N GLU A 13 3.93 -16.22 1.80
CA GLU A 13 3.78 -16.62 0.40
C GLU A 13 5.01 -17.36 -0.13
N GLY A 14 6.15 -17.26 0.58
CA GLY A 14 7.40 -17.85 0.13
C GLY A 14 7.88 -17.26 -1.20
N PHE A 15 8.33 -18.08 -2.14
CA PHE A 15 8.74 -17.64 -3.47
C PHE A 15 7.53 -17.46 -4.38
N LEU A 16 7.46 -16.32 -5.05
CA LEU A 16 6.41 -16.08 -6.03
C LEU A 16 6.56 -17.03 -7.25
N PRO A 17 5.43 -17.45 -7.84
CA PRO A 17 5.42 -18.33 -9.00
C PRO A 17 6.31 -17.82 -10.14
N LYS A 18 6.92 -18.74 -10.90
CA LYS A 18 7.69 -18.38 -12.11
C LYS A 18 6.76 -18.08 -13.30
N LYS A 19 5.62 -18.78 -13.39
CA LYS A 19 4.64 -18.58 -14.45
C LYS A 19 3.96 -17.23 -14.27
N GLN A 20 4.01 -16.37 -15.27
CA GLN A 20 3.56 -14.97 -15.19
C GLN A 20 2.09 -14.84 -14.76
N SER A 21 1.19 -15.64 -15.32
CA SER A 21 -0.23 -15.57 -14.99
C SER A 21 -0.55 -15.89 -13.52
N ASP A 22 0.18 -16.81 -12.92
CA ASP A 22 -0.02 -17.19 -11.52
C ASP A 22 0.67 -16.20 -10.59
N ARG A 23 1.84 -15.68 -11.00
CA ARG A 23 2.56 -14.61 -10.31
C ARG A 23 1.72 -13.34 -10.21
N GLU A 24 1.06 -12.93 -11.31
CA GLU A 24 0.16 -11.78 -11.37
C GLU A 24 -1.01 -11.89 -10.39
N LYS A 25 -1.63 -13.06 -10.30
CA LYS A 25 -2.71 -13.33 -9.33
C LYS A 25 -2.25 -13.13 -7.89
N VAL A 26 -1.06 -13.66 -7.56
CA VAL A 26 -0.50 -13.51 -6.21
C VAL A 26 -0.18 -12.04 -5.92
N LEU A 27 0.44 -11.32 -6.85
CA LEU A 27 0.73 -9.88 -6.69
C LEU A 27 -0.54 -9.05 -6.51
N CYS A 28 -1.60 -9.37 -7.26
CA CYS A 28 -2.91 -8.73 -7.08
C CYS A 28 -3.47 -8.99 -5.67
N ASN A 29 -3.40 -10.22 -5.17
CA ASN A 29 -3.82 -10.56 -3.80
C ASN A 29 -2.99 -9.81 -2.75
N ILE A 30 -1.66 -9.72 -2.93
CA ILE A 30 -0.76 -8.96 -2.07
C ILE A 30 -1.19 -7.50 -2.00
N SER A 31 -1.51 -6.89 -3.14
CA SER A 31 -1.88 -5.47 -3.21
C SER A 31 -3.14 -5.14 -2.40
N GLN A 32 -4.08 -6.08 -2.28
CA GLN A 32 -5.35 -5.90 -1.56
C GLN A 32 -5.29 -6.38 -0.11
N SER A 33 -4.30 -7.17 0.26
CA SER A 33 -4.20 -7.76 1.60
C SER A 33 -3.97 -6.70 2.67
N GLN A 34 -4.75 -6.76 3.75
CA GLN A 34 -4.55 -5.96 4.96
C GLN A 34 -3.57 -6.60 5.95
N LYS A 35 -3.15 -7.84 5.68
CA LYS A 35 -2.18 -8.54 6.51
C LYS A 35 -0.77 -8.22 6.06
N THR A 36 0.18 -8.26 6.99
CA THR A 36 1.60 -8.28 6.66
C THR A 36 1.93 -9.52 5.84
N ILE A 37 2.71 -9.36 4.77
CA ILE A 37 3.04 -10.45 3.85
C ILE A 37 4.55 -10.66 3.86
N ILE A 38 4.96 -11.93 3.86
CA ILE A 38 6.35 -12.32 3.85
C ILE A 38 6.63 -13.09 2.56
N LEU A 39 7.64 -12.62 1.81
CA LEU A 39 8.13 -13.22 0.58
C LEU A 39 9.59 -13.59 0.71
N PHE A 40 9.99 -14.65 0.00
CA PHE A 40 11.37 -14.93 -0.32
C PHE A 40 11.66 -14.56 -1.77
N GLU A 41 12.85 -14.05 -2.04
CA GLU A 41 13.26 -13.82 -3.43
C GLU A 41 14.77 -14.00 -3.61
N SER A 42 15.12 -14.51 -4.79
CA SER A 42 16.51 -14.66 -5.24
C SER A 42 17.09 -13.33 -5.73
N PRO A 43 18.42 -13.13 -5.65
CA PRO A 43 19.06 -11.88 -6.10
C PRO A 43 18.77 -11.56 -7.56
N HIS A 44 18.67 -12.57 -8.43
CA HIS A 44 18.42 -12.38 -9.86
C HIS A 44 17.03 -11.83 -10.18
N ARG A 45 16.04 -12.10 -9.33
CA ARG A 45 14.64 -11.69 -9.52
C ARG A 45 14.25 -10.51 -8.62
N PHE A 46 15.10 -10.12 -7.69
CA PHE A 46 14.77 -9.16 -6.64
C PHE A 46 14.41 -7.78 -7.19
N ARG A 47 15.19 -7.23 -8.15
CA ARG A 47 14.85 -5.94 -8.77
C ARG A 47 13.52 -5.99 -9.50
N LYS A 48 13.27 -7.08 -10.25
CA LYS A 48 11.98 -7.29 -10.91
C LYS A 48 10.85 -7.33 -9.90
N LEU A 49 11.02 -8.03 -8.76
CA LEU A 49 10.03 -8.06 -7.69
C LEU A 49 9.68 -6.66 -7.19
N LEU A 50 10.67 -5.79 -6.96
CA LEU A 50 10.41 -4.42 -6.49
C LEU A 50 9.58 -3.61 -7.49
N GLU A 51 9.86 -3.72 -8.79
CA GLU A 51 9.08 -3.04 -9.84
C GLU A 51 7.65 -3.60 -9.93
N GLU A 52 7.47 -4.90 -9.81
CA GLU A 52 6.16 -5.55 -9.78
C GLU A 52 5.36 -5.14 -8.53
N LEU A 53 6.00 -5.08 -7.37
CA LEU A 53 5.36 -4.59 -6.14
C LEU A 53 4.94 -3.12 -6.27
N LYS A 54 5.77 -2.27 -6.86
CA LYS A 54 5.42 -0.88 -7.16
C LYS A 54 4.18 -0.79 -8.04
N SER A 55 4.13 -1.57 -9.11
CA SER A 55 3.03 -1.60 -10.07
C SER A 55 1.68 -2.00 -9.43
N HIS A 56 1.69 -2.92 -8.44
CA HIS A 56 0.50 -3.45 -7.82
C HIS A 56 0.12 -2.77 -6.50
N CYS A 57 1.12 -2.40 -5.69
CA CYS A 57 0.92 -1.90 -4.34
C CYS A 57 1.05 -0.37 -4.20
N GLY A 58 1.64 0.29 -5.21
CA GLY A 58 2.08 1.68 -5.12
C GLY A 58 3.50 1.81 -4.59
N GLY A 59 4.15 2.94 -4.91
CA GLY A 59 5.55 3.19 -4.53
C GLY A 59 5.74 3.54 -3.05
N ASP A 60 4.69 4.03 -2.40
CA ASP A 60 4.64 4.47 -1.01
C ASP A 60 4.41 3.33 0.00
N ARG A 61 4.13 2.10 -0.49
CA ARG A 61 3.94 0.94 0.37
C ARG A 61 5.21 0.63 1.14
N ILE A 62 5.09 0.58 2.46
CA ILE A 62 6.22 0.25 3.35
C ILE A 62 6.59 -1.22 3.23
N ILE A 63 7.87 -1.46 3.08
CA ILE A 63 8.47 -2.79 3.06
C ILE A 63 9.68 -2.85 4.00
N HIS A 64 9.98 -4.04 4.46
CA HIS A 64 11.22 -4.35 5.15
C HIS A 64 11.94 -5.45 4.40
N ILE A 65 13.19 -5.20 4.07
CA ILE A 65 14.05 -6.12 3.32
C ILE A 65 15.10 -6.63 4.28
N SER A 66 15.14 -7.95 4.50
CA SER A 66 16.23 -8.62 5.19
C SER A 66 17.06 -9.37 4.15
N ARG A 67 18.35 -9.08 4.09
CA ARG A 67 19.32 -9.79 3.27
C ARG A 67 20.14 -10.72 4.14
N GLU A 68 20.40 -11.95 3.68
CA GLU A 68 21.24 -12.94 4.39
C GLU A 68 20.81 -13.14 5.84
N LEU A 69 19.49 -13.17 6.11
CA LEU A 69 18.92 -13.32 7.45
C LEU A 69 19.52 -14.52 8.19
N THR A 70 19.94 -14.33 9.44
CA THR A 70 20.64 -15.30 10.31
C THR A 70 22.05 -15.69 9.86
N LYS A 71 22.63 -14.98 8.89
CA LYS A 71 23.99 -15.23 8.37
C LYS A 71 24.96 -14.11 8.76
N LYS A 72 26.25 -14.32 8.51
CA LYS A 72 27.33 -13.37 8.84
C LYS A 72 27.15 -11.96 8.26
N PHE A 73 26.53 -11.87 7.08
CA PHE A 73 26.32 -10.60 6.35
C PHE A 73 24.87 -10.17 6.35
N GLU A 74 24.18 -10.42 7.47
CA GLU A 74 22.80 -10.00 7.67
C GLU A 74 22.69 -8.47 7.57
N GLU A 75 21.69 -8.01 6.82
CA GLU A 75 21.39 -6.60 6.63
C GLU A 75 19.88 -6.39 6.62
N HIS A 76 19.43 -5.31 7.25
CA HIS A 76 18.04 -4.90 7.33
C HIS A 76 17.83 -3.52 6.74
N ILE A 77 16.82 -3.37 5.90
CA ILE A 77 16.43 -2.11 5.28
C ILE A 77 14.92 -1.94 5.48
N HIS A 78 14.51 -0.87 6.16
CA HIS A 78 13.12 -0.50 6.34
C HIS A 78 12.85 0.78 5.54
N THR A 79 11.97 0.71 4.54
CA THR A 79 11.73 1.80 3.59
C THR A 79 10.41 1.58 2.84
N ASP A 80 10.02 2.52 1.99
CA ASP A 80 9.00 2.31 0.97
C ASP A 80 9.58 1.67 -0.31
N ILE A 81 8.69 1.22 -1.19
CA ILE A 81 9.08 0.54 -2.44
C ILE A 81 9.87 1.47 -3.36
N ASP A 82 9.49 2.75 -3.49
CA ASP A 82 10.17 3.69 -4.40
C ASP A 82 11.62 3.93 -3.97
N ASN A 83 11.85 4.10 -2.67
CA ASN A 83 13.19 4.28 -2.14
C ASN A 83 14.01 2.98 -2.20
N ALA A 84 13.37 1.81 -2.01
CA ALA A 84 14.03 0.52 -2.23
C ALA A 84 14.51 0.38 -3.68
N ILE A 85 13.68 0.72 -4.67
CA ILE A 85 14.05 0.67 -6.09
C ILE A 85 15.27 1.56 -6.35
N LYS A 86 15.27 2.81 -5.85
CA LYS A 86 16.41 3.72 -5.99
C LYS A 86 17.68 3.14 -5.38
N LEU A 87 17.57 2.63 -4.15
CA LEU A 87 18.72 2.05 -3.44
C LEU A 87 19.32 0.87 -4.19
N PHE A 88 18.50 -0.05 -4.70
CA PHE A 88 18.96 -1.26 -5.39
C PHE A 88 19.28 -1.08 -6.87
N LYS A 89 19.11 0.12 -7.42
CA LYS A 89 19.68 0.46 -8.75
C LYS A 89 21.20 0.42 -8.74
N GLU A 90 21.80 0.99 -7.69
CA GLU A 90 23.26 1.14 -7.57
C GLU A 90 23.89 0.04 -6.72
N LYS A 91 23.16 -0.43 -5.72
CA LYS A 91 23.63 -1.47 -4.78
C LYS A 91 23.70 -2.83 -5.47
N LYS A 92 24.80 -3.55 -5.25
CA LYS A 92 24.96 -4.93 -5.73
C LYS A 92 23.94 -5.85 -5.07
N VAL A 93 23.17 -6.58 -5.87
CA VAL A 93 22.14 -7.51 -5.40
C VAL A 93 22.73 -8.91 -5.32
N ILE A 94 23.09 -9.33 -4.10
CA ILE A 94 23.70 -10.63 -3.78
C ILE A 94 23.10 -11.18 -2.50
N GLY A 95 23.07 -12.51 -2.39
CA GLY A 95 22.52 -13.19 -1.23
C GLY A 95 21.02 -13.47 -1.32
N GLU A 96 20.44 -13.97 -0.26
CA GLU A 96 19.01 -14.31 -0.18
C GLU A 96 18.24 -13.16 0.44
N PHE A 97 17.04 -12.90 -0.08
CA PHE A 97 16.19 -11.81 0.37
C PHE A 97 14.90 -12.33 0.97
N THR A 98 14.58 -11.81 2.16
CA THR A 98 13.27 -11.90 2.77
C THR A 98 12.64 -10.52 2.72
N VAL A 99 11.49 -10.39 2.05
CA VAL A 99 10.76 -9.14 1.92
C VAL A 99 9.49 -9.23 2.75
N VAL A 100 9.33 -8.32 3.70
CA VAL A 100 8.12 -8.19 4.50
C VAL A 100 7.38 -6.94 4.04
N ILE A 101 6.16 -7.10 3.59
CA ILE A 101 5.34 -6.03 3.01
C ILE A 101 4.26 -5.66 4.02
N LYS A 102 4.16 -4.39 4.36
CA LYS A 102 3.06 -3.88 5.19
C LYS A 102 1.73 -4.13 4.49
N GLY A 103 0.75 -4.65 5.22
CA GLY A 103 -0.61 -4.79 4.71
C GLY A 103 -1.15 -3.46 4.19
N LYS A 104 -2.08 -3.53 3.23
CA LYS A 104 -2.83 -2.35 2.78
C LYS A 104 -3.51 -1.75 4.00
N GLU A 105 -3.24 -0.50 4.28
CA GLU A 105 -3.99 0.19 5.31
C GLU A 105 -5.47 0.13 4.93
N LYS A 106 -6.30 -0.29 5.88
CA LYS A 106 -7.69 0.09 5.77
C LYS A 106 -7.60 1.59 5.56
N LEU A 107 -8.19 2.09 4.49
CA LEU A 107 -8.78 3.40 4.58
C LEU A 107 -9.67 3.25 5.81
N GLU A 108 -9.15 3.60 7.00
CA GLU A 108 -10.05 3.96 8.07
C GLU A 108 -11.00 4.89 7.34
N HIS A 109 -12.29 4.54 7.36
CA HIS A 109 -13.29 5.55 7.12
C HIS A 109 -12.80 6.67 8.04
N VAL A 110 -12.18 7.69 7.44
CA VAL A 110 -11.95 8.94 8.14
C VAL A 110 -13.30 9.11 8.77
N LYS A 111 -13.36 9.05 10.12
CA LYS A 111 -14.60 9.34 10.84
C LYS A 111 -14.83 10.82 10.56
N PHE A 112 -15.21 11.09 9.29
CA PHE A 112 -15.76 12.39 8.99
C PHE A 112 -17.06 12.42 9.75
N ASP A 113 -17.25 13.47 10.46
CA ASP A 113 -18.51 13.73 11.13
C ASP A 113 -19.58 13.84 10.03
N GLU A 114 -20.18 12.67 9.73
CA GLU A 114 -21.16 12.52 8.66
C GLU A 114 -22.32 13.50 8.84
N PHE A 115 -22.65 13.80 10.09
CA PHE A 115 -23.68 14.78 10.46
C PHE A 115 -23.25 16.20 10.07
N ASN A 116 -22.05 16.62 10.43
CA ASN A 116 -21.53 17.95 10.10
C ASN A 116 -21.31 18.12 8.59
N LEU A 117 -20.80 17.09 7.92
CA LEU A 117 -20.65 17.12 6.46
C LEU A 117 -21.98 17.23 5.72
N LYS A 118 -23.00 16.49 6.18
CA LYS A 118 -24.35 16.54 5.64
C LYS A 118 -25.00 17.91 5.86
N LYS A 119 -24.78 18.49 7.02
CA LYS A 119 -25.24 19.85 7.36
C LYS A 119 -24.58 20.89 6.45
N GLU A 120 -23.25 20.88 6.33
CA GLU A 120 -22.50 21.80 5.48
C GLU A 120 -22.86 21.64 4.00
N LEU A 121 -23.08 20.40 3.53
CA LEU A 121 -23.56 20.12 2.17
C LEU A 121 -24.91 20.78 1.91
N ASN A 122 -25.86 20.67 2.84
CA ASN A 122 -27.17 21.29 2.73
C ASN A 122 -27.08 22.83 2.77
N GLU A 123 -26.24 23.38 3.60
CA GLU A 123 -25.99 24.84 3.66
C GLU A 123 -25.50 25.38 2.30
N LEU A 124 -24.55 24.68 1.68
CA LEU A 124 -24.03 25.06 0.35
C LEU A 124 -25.08 24.95 -0.76
N ILE A 125 -25.95 23.95 -0.70
CA ILE A 125 -27.05 23.77 -1.65
C ILE A 125 -28.09 24.88 -1.45
N ASN A 126 -28.46 25.20 -0.21
CA ASN A 126 -29.39 26.27 0.12
C ASN A 126 -28.84 27.65 -0.28
N ALA A 127 -27.52 27.81 -0.26
CA ALA A 127 -26.82 29.00 -0.78
C ALA A 127 -26.79 29.08 -2.31
N GLY A 128 -27.40 28.15 -3.04
CA GLY A 128 -27.56 28.16 -4.49
C GLY A 128 -26.55 27.32 -5.27
N LEU A 129 -25.69 26.54 -4.63
CA LEU A 129 -24.81 25.62 -5.34
C LEU A 129 -25.56 24.37 -5.79
N SER A 130 -25.23 23.86 -6.98
CA SER A 130 -25.71 22.53 -7.37
C SER A 130 -25.09 21.45 -6.47
N LEU A 131 -25.80 20.35 -6.23
CA LEU A 131 -25.29 19.20 -5.47
C LEU A 131 -23.90 18.74 -5.96
N SER A 132 -23.70 18.74 -7.29
CA SER A 132 -22.40 18.37 -7.90
C SER A 132 -21.27 19.35 -7.56
N ALA A 133 -21.56 20.65 -7.53
CA ALA A 133 -20.59 21.69 -7.20
C ALA A 133 -20.27 21.70 -5.70
N ALA A 134 -21.29 21.62 -4.84
CA ALA A 134 -21.14 21.53 -3.39
C ALA A 134 -20.34 20.27 -2.99
N SER A 135 -20.66 19.11 -3.57
CA SER A 135 -19.92 17.86 -3.32
C SER A 135 -18.46 17.96 -3.77
N LYS A 136 -18.17 18.61 -4.90
CA LYS A 136 -16.79 18.82 -5.38
C LYS A 136 -15.99 19.73 -4.44
N TYR A 137 -16.64 20.78 -3.94
CA TYR A 137 -16.02 21.73 -3.00
C TYR A 137 -15.66 21.04 -1.67
N LEU A 138 -16.63 20.35 -1.04
CA LEU A 138 -16.41 19.63 0.21
C LEU A 138 -15.41 18.49 0.08
N ALA A 139 -15.46 17.75 -1.01
CA ALA A 139 -14.49 16.70 -1.28
C ALA A 139 -13.06 17.22 -1.30
N LYS A 140 -12.83 18.41 -1.90
CA LYS A 140 -11.51 19.07 -1.90
C LYS A 140 -11.12 19.57 -0.52
N LYS A 141 -12.05 20.17 0.22
CA LYS A 141 -11.84 20.72 1.57
C LYS A 141 -11.47 19.62 2.55
N GLU A 142 -12.22 18.53 2.57
CA GLU A 142 -12.08 17.44 3.53
C GLU A 142 -11.16 16.29 3.05
N ARG A 143 -10.54 16.45 1.88
CA ARG A 143 -9.67 15.43 1.23
C ARG A 143 -10.37 14.09 1.06
N LEU A 144 -11.66 14.13 0.74
CA LEU A 144 -12.52 12.95 0.50
C LEU A 144 -12.81 12.79 -1.00
N SER A 145 -13.30 11.63 -1.41
CA SER A 145 -13.78 11.47 -2.77
C SER A 145 -15.15 12.16 -2.96
N LYS A 146 -15.37 12.76 -4.15
CA LYS A 146 -16.64 13.39 -4.49
C LYS A 146 -17.83 12.45 -4.32
N ASN A 147 -17.65 11.16 -4.64
CA ASN A 147 -18.69 10.15 -4.55
C ASN A 147 -19.16 9.90 -3.12
N ILE A 148 -18.24 9.96 -2.13
CA ILE A 148 -18.58 9.86 -0.72
C ILE A 148 -19.53 11.00 -0.33
N ILE A 149 -19.12 12.24 -0.60
CA ILE A 149 -19.92 13.43 -0.27
C ILE A 149 -21.27 13.43 -1.01
N TYR A 150 -21.26 13.08 -2.30
CA TYR A 150 -22.48 13.04 -3.12
C TYR A 150 -23.51 12.02 -2.57
N ASN A 151 -23.04 10.87 -2.07
CA ASN A 151 -23.92 9.84 -1.51
C ASN A 151 -24.48 10.19 -0.13
N LEU A 152 -23.92 11.17 0.59
CA LEU A 152 -24.50 11.67 1.84
C LEU A 152 -25.84 12.40 1.66
N TYR A 153 -26.12 12.86 0.44
CA TYR A 153 -27.37 13.57 0.13
C TYR A 153 -28.55 12.62 -0.14
N LYS A 154 -28.27 11.36 -0.43
CA LYS A 154 -29.31 10.32 -0.63
C LYS A 154 -29.78 9.76 0.70
#